data_a668d4e5d61e300c23aa9bc84e6cde73
#
_entry.id   a668d4e5d61e300c23aa9bc84e6cde73
#
_cell.length_a   1.000
_cell.length_b   1.000
_cell.length_c   1.000
_cell.angle_alpha   90.00
_cell.angle_beta   90.00
_cell.angle_gamma   90.00
#
_symmetry.space_group_name_H-M   'P 1'
#
loop_
_entity.id
_entity.type
_entity.pdbx_description
1 polymer ?
#
loop_
_entity_poly.entity_id
_entity_poly.type
_entity_poly.pdbx_seq_one_letter_code
_entity_poly.pdbx_strand_id
1 'polypeptide(L)'
;MGLVARHAEAAGIPTLCMTSARDITRAVNPPRAAFLDFPLGHTTGKPHEPDLQRNILVEALSSLETMTVPGSMKELPFRWSEDEVWKAKAFAEGDDRTPRHDTPQYQDEEDRRRAEQGGPPPAPSADPDINAASRRTR
;
A
#
# COMPACT_ATOMS: atom_id res chain seq x y z
N MET A 1 -3.31 2.69 -0.37
CA MET A 1 -2.11 2.98 -1.21
C MET A 1 -2.47 3.20 -2.68
N GLY A 2 -3.19 2.30 -3.38
CA GLY A 2 -3.46 2.44 -4.82
C GLY A 2 -4.25 3.68 -5.23
N LEU A 3 -5.17 4.18 -4.41
CA LEU A 3 -5.88 5.44 -4.68
C LEU A 3 -4.91 6.63 -4.64
N VAL A 4 -4.04 6.67 -3.65
CA VAL A 4 -3.00 7.72 -3.51
C VAL A 4 -2.06 7.68 -4.71
N ALA A 5 -1.62 6.49 -5.13
CA ALA A 5 -0.75 6.32 -6.30
C ALA A 5 -1.42 6.85 -7.58
N ARG A 6 -2.70 6.54 -7.83
CA ARG A 6 -3.44 7.08 -8.99
C ARG A 6 -3.55 8.59 -8.95
N HIS A 7 -3.82 9.17 -7.77
CA HIS A 7 -3.92 10.62 -7.62
C HIS A 7 -2.57 11.32 -7.86
N ALA A 8 -1.48 10.76 -7.31
CA ALA A 8 -0.13 11.29 -7.51
C ALA A 8 0.28 11.22 -9.00
N GLU A 9 0.03 10.12 -9.68
CA GLU A 9 0.35 9.99 -11.11
C GLU A 9 -0.52 10.89 -12.00
N ALA A 10 -1.76 11.11 -11.65
CA ALA A 10 -2.59 12.11 -12.32
C ALA A 10 -2.03 13.54 -12.17
N ALA A 11 -1.28 13.81 -11.11
CA ALA A 11 -0.55 15.06 -10.89
C ALA A 11 0.87 15.07 -11.51
N GLY A 12 1.25 14.02 -12.26
CA GLY A 12 2.56 13.92 -12.91
C GLY A 12 3.68 13.38 -12.03
N ILE A 13 3.38 12.85 -10.85
CA ILE A 13 4.37 12.27 -9.93
C ILE A 13 4.40 10.75 -10.11
N PRO A 14 5.50 10.17 -10.60
CA PRO A 14 5.60 8.73 -10.79
C PRO A 14 5.55 7.99 -9.45
N THR A 15 4.83 6.88 -9.41
CA THR A 15 4.67 6.05 -8.21
C THR A 15 4.93 4.57 -8.49
N LEU A 16 5.37 3.84 -7.47
CA LEU A 16 5.48 2.39 -7.48
C LEU A 16 4.94 1.84 -6.16
N CYS A 17 3.94 0.97 -6.21
CA CYS A 17 3.40 0.29 -5.05
C CYS A 17 4.15 -1.02 -4.81
N MET A 18 4.95 -1.10 -3.76
CA MET A 18 5.54 -2.38 -3.32
C MET A 18 4.51 -3.19 -2.54
N THR A 19 4.42 -4.49 -2.81
CA THR A 19 3.39 -5.35 -2.22
C THR A 19 3.84 -6.79 -2.06
N SER A 20 3.32 -7.47 -1.02
CA SER A 20 3.38 -8.93 -0.84
C SER A 20 1.99 -9.59 -0.95
N ALA A 21 0.94 -8.82 -1.26
CA ALA A 21 -0.43 -9.30 -1.45
C ALA A 21 -0.87 -9.12 -2.90
N ARG A 22 -0.58 -10.12 -3.74
CA ARG A 22 -0.78 -10.07 -5.20
C ARG A 22 -2.24 -9.86 -5.60
N ASP A 23 -3.14 -10.59 -5.00
CA ASP A 23 -4.59 -10.58 -5.27
C ASP A 23 -5.22 -9.24 -4.88
N ILE A 24 -4.93 -8.77 -3.67
CA ILE A 24 -5.40 -7.46 -3.19
C ILE A 24 -4.89 -6.35 -4.09
N THR A 25 -3.61 -6.41 -4.48
CA THR A 25 -3.01 -5.38 -5.35
C THR A 25 -3.62 -5.38 -6.74
N ARG A 26 -3.94 -6.55 -7.30
CA ARG A 26 -4.67 -6.66 -8.57
C ARG A 26 -6.08 -6.05 -8.47
N ALA A 27 -6.79 -6.34 -7.40
CA ALA A 27 -8.13 -5.78 -7.18
C ALA A 27 -8.10 -4.25 -7.04
N VAL A 28 -7.11 -3.70 -6.34
CA VAL A 28 -6.92 -2.24 -6.18
C VAL A 28 -6.43 -1.57 -7.46
N ASN A 29 -5.71 -2.30 -8.31
CA ASN A 29 -5.18 -1.87 -9.61
C ASN A 29 -4.42 -0.53 -9.54
N PRO A 30 -3.29 -0.43 -8.81
CA PRO A 30 -2.45 0.76 -8.81
C PRO A 30 -1.83 0.98 -10.20
N PRO A 31 -1.37 2.20 -10.53
CA PRO A 31 -0.71 2.47 -11.81
C PRO A 31 0.50 1.56 -12.09
N ARG A 32 1.32 1.31 -11.07
CA ARG A 32 2.46 0.39 -11.12
C ARG A 32 2.62 -0.32 -9.78
N ALA A 33 2.97 -1.60 -9.82
CA ALA A 33 3.26 -2.38 -8.62
C ALA A 33 4.51 -3.24 -8.81
N ALA A 34 5.28 -3.38 -7.73
CA ALA A 34 6.34 -4.36 -7.59
C ALA A 34 5.92 -5.40 -6.54
N PHE A 35 5.78 -6.64 -6.96
CA PHE A 35 5.39 -7.74 -6.10
C PHE A 35 6.63 -8.49 -5.59
N LEU A 36 6.64 -8.76 -4.30
CA LEU A 36 7.64 -9.54 -3.62
C LEU A 36 6.95 -10.64 -2.82
N ASP A 37 7.22 -11.91 -3.11
CA ASP A 37 6.63 -13.06 -2.43
C ASP A 37 7.28 -13.29 -1.06
N PHE A 38 7.03 -12.34 -0.15
CA PHE A 38 7.54 -12.32 1.22
C PHE A 38 6.37 -12.26 2.21
N PRO A 39 6.58 -12.62 3.47
CA PRO A 39 5.58 -12.43 4.51
C PRO A 39 5.08 -10.99 4.58
N LEU A 40 3.80 -10.80 4.92
CA LEU A 40 3.23 -9.47 5.12
C LEU A 40 4.04 -8.69 6.18
N GLY A 41 4.28 -7.42 5.90
CA GLY A 41 5.16 -6.58 6.73
C GLY A 41 6.63 -6.59 6.32
N HIS A 42 7.06 -7.50 5.44
CA HIS A 42 8.44 -7.61 4.97
C HIS A 42 8.63 -7.28 3.48
N THR A 43 7.81 -6.41 2.93
CA THR A 43 7.83 -6.00 1.52
C THR A 43 9.14 -5.33 1.06
N THR A 44 10.00 -4.93 1.98
CA THR A 44 11.30 -4.32 1.70
C THR A 44 12.48 -5.20 2.11
N GLY A 45 12.24 -6.43 2.49
CA GLY A 45 13.28 -7.41 2.85
C GLY A 45 13.23 -7.90 4.28
N LYS A 46 14.13 -8.78 4.61
CA LYS A 46 14.26 -9.36 5.95
C LYS A 46 14.88 -8.39 6.94
N PRO A 47 14.51 -8.46 8.23
CA PRO A 47 15.18 -7.67 9.25
C PRO A 47 16.66 -8.10 9.35
N HIS A 48 17.52 -7.14 9.66
CA HIS A 48 18.98 -7.31 9.81
C HIS A 48 19.74 -7.79 8.55
N GLU A 49 19.12 -7.70 7.37
CA GLU A 49 19.75 -8.00 6.08
C GLU A 49 19.82 -6.73 5.18
N PRO A 50 20.68 -5.76 5.49
CA PRO A 50 20.70 -4.45 4.80
C PRO A 50 21.05 -4.58 3.30
N ASP A 51 21.88 -5.52 2.92
CA ASP A 51 22.23 -5.74 1.52
C ASP A 51 21.06 -6.28 0.71
N LEU A 52 20.30 -7.23 1.26
CA LEU A 52 19.06 -7.70 0.64
C LEU A 52 18.04 -6.57 0.50
N GLN A 53 17.85 -5.80 1.56
CA GLN A 53 16.91 -4.67 1.56
C GLN A 53 17.29 -3.63 0.51
N ARG A 54 18.58 -3.29 0.44
CA ARG A 54 19.11 -2.37 -0.57
C ARG A 54 18.88 -2.90 -1.98
N ASN A 55 19.17 -4.16 -2.24
CA ASN A 55 19.01 -4.76 -3.56
C ASN A 55 17.54 -4.80 -3.99
N ILE A 56 16.62 -5.13 -3.08
CA ILE A 56 15.17 -5.08 -3.32
C ILE A 56 14.74 -3.67 -3.71
N LEU A 57 15.18 -2.65 -2.98
CA LEU A 57 14.82 -1.25 -3.26
C LEU A 57 15.41 -0.77 -4.58
N VAL A 58 16.65 -1.10 -4.89
CA VAL A 58 17.27 -0.75 -6.18
C VAL A 58 16.51 -1.38 -7.33
N GLU A 59 16.17 -2.67 -7.25
CA GLU A 59 15.41 -3.38 -8.28
C GLU A 59 13.99 -2.80 -8.44
N ALA A 60 13.34 -2.48 -7.31
CA ALA A 60 12.04 -1.83 -7.33
C ALA A 60 12.10 -0.44 -8.00
N LEU A 61 13.06 0.40 -7.63
CA LEU A 61 13.23 1.74 -8.21
C LEU A 61 13.58 1.69 -9.71
N SER A 62 14.45 0.75 -10.12
CA SER A 62 14.76 0.53 -11.54
C SER A 62 13.53 0.14 -12.36
N SER A 63 12.51 -0.41 -11.71
CA SER A 63 11.26 -0.74 -12.38
C SER A 63 10.47 0.50 -12.84
N LEU A 64 10.68 1.66 -12.22
CA LEU A 64 10.08 2.92 -12.68
C LEU A 64 10.50 3.32 -14.09
N GLU A 65 11.71 2.96 -14.50
CA GLU A 65 12.24 3.24 -15.83
C GLU A 65 11.64 2.33 -16.91
N THR A 66 11.26 1.11 -16.54
CA THR A 66 10.84 0.06 -17.47
C THR A 66 9.35 -0.17 -17.52
N MET A 67 8.62 0.15 -16.44
CA MET A 67 7.17 -0.07 -16.32
C MET A 67 6.41 1.11 -16.94
N THR A 68 6.09 1.02 -18.23
CA THR A 68 5.38 2.06 -18.97
C THR A 68 3.88 1.79 -19.13
N VAL A 69 3.43 0.56 -18.85
CA VAL A 69 2.02 0.17 -18.99
C VAL A 69 1.29 0.38 -17.66
N PRO A 70 0.26 1.24 -17.60
CA PRO A 70 -0.54 1.42 -16.40
C PRO A 70 -1.22 0.11 -15.95
N GLY A 71 -1.29 -0.11 -14.64
CA GLY A 71 -1.84 -1.33 -14.06
C GLY A 71 -0.90 -2.54 -14.12
N SER A 72 0.33 -2.37 -14.61
CA SER A 72 1.32 -3.46 -14.63
C SER A 72 1.85 -3.79 -13.24
N MET A 73 2.18 -5.08 -13.06
CA MET A 73 2.82 -5.59 -11.85
C MET A 73 4.05 -6.41 -12.23
N LYS A 74 5.22 -5.97 -11.74
CA LYS A 74 6.49 -6.70 -11.90
C LYS A 74 6.73 -7.56 -10.68
N GLU A 75 7.09 -8.81 -10.88
CA GLU A 75 7.58 -9.69 -9.83
C GLU A 75 9.08 -9.47 -9.64
N LEU A 76 9.49 -9.21 -8.40
CA LEU A 76 10.91 -9.01 -8.07
C LEU A 76 11.58 -10.38 -7.84
N PRO A 77 12.82 -10.58 -8.31
CA PRO A 77 13.51 -11.88 -8.34
C PRO A 77 14.16 -12.23 -6.99
N PHE A 78 13.46 -12.01 -5.90
CA PHE A 78 13.96 -12.34 -4.56
C PHE A 78 13.06 -13.38 -3.89
N ARG A 79 13.63 -14.23 -3.05
CA ARG A 79 12.91 -15.25 -2.30
C ARG A 79 13.10 -15.05 -0.80
N TRP A 80 12.04 -15.32 -0.04
CA TRP A 80 12.12 -15.33 1.42
C TRP A 80 12.95 -16.48 1.94
N SER A 81 12.75 -17.68 1.42
CA SER A 81 13.55 -18.86 1.73
C SER A 81 13.61 -19.81 0.54
N GLU A 82 14.48 -20.82 0.62
CA GLU A 82 14.61 -21.86 -0.39
C GLU A 82 13.35 -22.76 -0.47
N ASP A 83 12.64 -22.88 0.64
CA ASP A 83 11.39 -23.64 0.74
C ASP A 83 10.17 -22.72 0.93
N GLU A 84 8.98 -23.30 0.83
CA GLU A 84 7.71 -22.60 1.04
C GLU A 84 7.06 -22.87 2.41
N VAL A 85 7.80 -23.50 3.34
CA VAL A 85 7.29 -23.86 4.67
C VAL A 85 6.84 -22.62 5.45
N TRP A 86 7.50 -21.48 5.23
CA TRP A 86 7.10 -20.21 5.84
C TRP A 86 5.66 -19.79 5.51
N LYS A 87 5.15 -20.13 4.32
CA LYS A 87 3.76 -19.83 3.93
C LYS A 87 2.77 -20.61 4.80
N ALA A 88 3.04 -21.89 5.03
CA ALA A 88 2.21 -22.70 5.90
C ALA A 88 2.22 -22.17 7.35
N LYS A 89 3.37 -21.75 7.86
CA LYS A 89 3.48 -21.14 9.20
C LYS A 89 2.74 -19.83 9.30
N ALA A 90 2.81 -18.97 8.27
CA ALA A 90 2.12 -17.68 8.26
C ALA A 90 0.59 -17.80 8.35
N PHE A 91 0.02 -18.97 8.00
CA PHE A 91 -1.42 -19.25 8.10
C PHE A 91 -1.79 -20.16 9.26
N ALA A 92 -0.83 -20.85 9.88
CA ALA A 92 -1.08 -21.82 10.96
C ALA A 92 -1.25 -21.15 12.33
N GLU A 93 -0.54 -20.06 12.57
CA GLU A 93 -0.70 -19.25 13.76
C GLU A 93 -1.91 -18.32 13.52
N GLY A 94 -2.96 -18.49 14.31
CA GLY A 94 -4.13 -17.62 14.24
C GLY A 94 -3.76 -16.13 14.39
N ASP A 95 -4.69 -15.25 14.06
CA ASP A 95 -4.52 -13.81 14.23
C ASP A 95 -4.40 -13.47 15.72
N ASP A 96 -3.18 -13.21 16.20
CA ASP A 96 -2.86 -12.84 17.58
C ASP A 96 -2.93 -11.32 17.84
N ARG A 97 -3.36 -10.56 16.83
CA ARG A 97 -3.61 -9.13 17.01
C ARG A 97 -4.66 -8.91 18.09
N THR A 98 -4.56 -7.77 18.74
CA THR A 98 -5.55 -7.34 19.74
C THR A 98 -6.98 -7.64 19.26
N PRO A 99 -7.82 -8.32 20.06
CA PRO A 99 -9.20 -8.62 19.68
C PRO A 99 -9.88 -7.37 19.14
N ARG A 100 -10.55 -7.52 17.99
CA ARG A 100 -11.37 -6.43 17.47
C ARG A 100 -12.52 -6.17 18.45
N HIS A 101 -12.83 -4.91 18.67
CA HIS A 101 -14.03 -4.58 19.42
C HIS A 101 -15.25 -5.12 18.68
N ASP A 102 -16.18 -5.69 19.43
CA ASP A 102 -17.44 -6.21 18.87
C ASP A 102 -18.34 -5.11 18.31
N THR A 103 -18.05 -3.86 18.71
CA THR A 103 -18.75 -2.67 18.23
C THR A 103 -17.85 -1.82 17.33
N PRO A 104 -18.42 -1.14 16.32
CA PRO A 104 -17.66 -0.19 15.49
C PRO A 104 -16.97 0.86 16.35
N GLN A 105 -15.72 1.17 16.00
CA GLN A 105 -14.95 2.24 16.64
C GLN A 105 -15.00 3.49 15.76
N TYR A 106 -15.33 4.62 16.35
CA TYR A 106 -15.43 5.91 15.67
C TYR A 106 -14.32 6.85 16.15
N GLN A 107 -13.86 7.76 15.30
CA GLN A 107 -12.83 8.73 15.67
C GLN A 107 -13.36 9.75 16.66
N ASP A 108 -14.61 10.16 16.46
CA ASP A 108 -15.29 11.10 17.35
C ASP A 108 -16.80 10.81 17.43
N GLU A 109 -17.50 11.56 18.27
CA GLU A 109 -18.93 11.42 18.50
C GLU A 109 -19.79 11.84 17.30
N GLU A 110 -19.25 12.69 16.44
CA GLU A 110 -19.94 13.12 15.23
C GLU A 110 -19.94 12.04 14.17
N ASP A 111 -18.85 11.32 14.00
CA ASP A 111 -18.74 10.14 13.12
C ASP A 111 -19.71 9.05 13.55
N ARG A 112 -19.84 8.82 14.87
CA ARG A 112 -20.81 7.89 15.42
C ARG A 112 -22.23 8.27 15.05
N ARG A 113 -22.65 9.51 15.27
CA ARG A 113 -23.99 10.01 14.93
C ARG A 113 -24.30 9.87 13.46
N ARG A 114 -23.33 10.14 12.59
CA ARG A 114 -23.49 9.98 11.15
C ARG A 114 -23.71 8.53 10.74
N ALA A 115 -22.94 7.62 11.32
CA ALA A 115 -23.09 6.19 11.07
C ALA A 115 -24.46 5.67 11.55
N GLU A 116 -24.94 6.10 12.72
CA GLU A 116 -26.25 5.76 13.26
C GLU A 116 -27.42 6.31 12.40
N GLN A 117 -27.21 7.43 11.74
CA GLN A 117 -28.21 8.06 10.85
C GLN A 117 -28.19 7.47 9.43
N GLY A 118 -27.28 6.52 9.12
CA GLY A 118 -27.21 5.83 7.83
C GLY A 118 -26.79 6.74 6.64
N GLY A 119 -26.17 7.88 6.91
CA GLY A 119 -25.68 8.78 5.89
C GLY A 119 -24.36 8.33 5.24
N PRO A 120 -24.11 8.67 3.96
CA PRO A 120 -22.79 8.45 3.36
C PRO A 120 -21.74 9.30 4.10
N PRO A 121 -20.47 8.84 4.16
CA PRO A 121 -19.39 9.62 4.75
C PRO A 121 -19.30 10.98 4.03
N PRO A 122 -18.99 12.06 4.74
CA PRO A 122 -18.82 13.37 4.13
C PRO A 122 -17.69 13.32 3.11
N ALA A 123 -17.86 14.01 2.00
CA ALA A 123 -16.77 14.27 1.08
C ALA A 123 -15.60 14.90 1.89
N PRO A 124 -14.33 14.47 1.64
CA PRO A 124 -13.21 15.07 2.32
C PRO A 124 -13.30 16.60 2.17
N SER A 125 -13.26 17.28 3.30
CA SER A 125 -13.25 18.76 3.31
C SER A 125 -12.10 19.22 2.44
N ALA A 126 -12.40 20.00 1.41
CA ALA A 126 -11.37 20.67 0.63
C ALA A 126 -10.67 21.63 1.59
N ASP A 127 -9.47 21.25 1.99
CA ASP A 127 -8.64 22.07 2.87
C ASP A 127 -8.28 23.34 2.09
N PRO A 128 -8.76 24.53 2.48
CA PRO A 128 -8.57 25.76 1.69
C PRO A 128 -7.10 26.17 1.57
N ASP A 129 -6.23 25.63 2.43
CA ASP A 129 -4.81 25.97 2.45
C ASP A 129 -3.97 25.25 1.39
N ILE A 130 -4.41 24.12 0.84
CA ILE A 130 -3.68 23.42 -0.22
C ILE A 130 -3.70 24.20 -1.53
N ASN A 131 -4.73 25.01 -1.77
CA ASN A 131 -4.85 25.81 -2.99
C ASN A 131 -4.10 27.17 -2.95
N ALA A 132 -3.66 27.60 -1.77
CA ALA A 132 -2.92 28.86 -1.63
C ALA A 132 -1.43 28.73 -2.02
N ALA A 133 -0.83 27.55 -1.87
CA ALA A 133 0.57 27.31 -2.20
C ALA A 133 0.85 27.25 -3.72
N SER A 134 -0.15 26.85 -4.52
CA SER A 134 -0.01 26.71 -5.99
C SER A 134 -0.07 28.04 -6.76
N ARG A 135 -0.41 29.15 -6.11
CA ARG A 135 -0.56 30.47 -6.77
C ARG A 135 0.64 31.41 -6.60
N ARG A 136 1.72 30.99 -5.94
CA ARG A 136 2.91 31.84 -5.68
C ARG A 136 4.11 31.58 -6.60
N THR A 137 3.98 30.74 -7.61
CA THR A 137 5.03 30.53 -8.63
C THR A 137 4.45 30.70 -10.03
N ARG A 138 4.24 31.95 -10.39
CA ARG A 138 4.25 32.47 -11.77
C ARG A 138 4.85 33.85 -11.76
#